data_cdaaf0e4840566f83a1e7a6c9f56b27a
#
_entry.id   cdaaf0e4840566f83a1e7a6c9f56b27a
#
_cell.length_a   1.000
_cell.length_b   1.000
_cell.length_c   1.000
_cell.angle_alpha   90.00
_cell.angle_beta   90.00
_cell.angle_gamma   90.00
#
_symmetry.space_group_name_H-M   'P 1'
#
loop_
_entity.id
_entity.type
_entity.pdbx_description
1 polymer ?
#
loop_
_entity_poly.entity_id
_entity_poly.type
_entity_poly.pdbx_seq_one_letter_code
_entity_poly.pdbx_strand_id
1 'polypeptide(L)'
;MSNTHLPESSYTISIAGIDEQIEKIQKSEWNKFKVKCKGLDRENIFKLLDTGKGISLDSNTSFSDEDCEFLQGNEFSKNFLYVEQPRPVGEYFILNKSKNVNWMADEDCQDITYLEKLHPHYSSINIKLMKCGGLTPALELISEAKKFGYKVMIGCMTESSVGISAGIAISGLCDFADLDGASLISNDFAKGSFVEGGKLILSEEPGLGISLL
;
A
#
# COMPACT_ATOMS: atom_id res chain seq x y z
N MET A 1 -1.54 20.93 18.90
CA MET A 1 -1.70 19.94 17.83
C MET A 1 -0.86 18.75 18.20
N SER A 2 -1.45 17.58 18.42
CA SER A 2 -0.71 16.37 18.75
C SER A 2 0.22 16.04 17.56
N ASN A 3 1.48 15.70 17.86
CA ASN A 3 2.44 15.17 16.90
C ASN A 3 1.89 13.82 16.39
N THR A 4 0.96 13.85 15.44
CA THR A 4 0.52 12.65 14.74
C THR A 4 1.68 12.23 13.84
N HIS A 5 2.29 11.13 14.18
CA HIS A 5 3.36 10.53 13.37
C HIS A 5 2.73 10.06 12.06
N LEU A 6 3.01 10.78 10.96
CA LEU A 6 2.58 10.37 9.63
C LEU A 6 3.37 9.13 9.20
N PRO A 7 2.74 8.14 8.58
CA PRO A 7 3.48 7.00 8.01
C PRO A 7 4.36 7.47 6.86
N GLU A 8 5.50 6.79 6.63
CA GLU A 8 6.25 6.99 5.39
C GLU A 8 5.53 6.31 4.23
N SER A 9 5.45 7.00 3.09
CA SER A 9 4.94 6.43 1.84
C SER A 9 5.94 5.46 1.21
N SER A 10 5.43 4.42 0.58
CA SER A 10 6.22 3.53 -0.26
C SER A 10 6.51 4.18 -1.62
N TYR A 11 7.63 3.79 -2.25
CA TYR A 11 7.94 4.04 -3.65
C TYR A 11 7.68 2.78 -4.48
N THR A 12 6.95 2.92 -5.56
CA THR A 12 6.58 1.78 -6.41
C THR A 12 7.73 1.37 -7.34
N ILE A 13 8.18 0.14 -7.22
CA ILE A 13 9.12 -0.50 -8.15
C ILE A 13 8.32 -1.34 -9.16
N SER A 14 8.44 -0.99 -10.43
CA SER A 14 7.75 -1.66 -11.53
C SER A 14 8.17 -3.13 -11.67
N ILE A 15 7.35 -3.92 -12.35
CA ILE A 15 7.66 -5.32 -12.72
C ILE A 15 8.98 -5.36 -13.50
N ALA A 16 9.93 -6.14 -13.00
CA ALA A 16 11.23 -6.41 -13.61
C ALA A 16 11.81 -7.70 -13.00
N GLY A 17 13.01 -8.14 -13.43
CA GLY A 17 13.74 -9.20 -12.74
C GLY A 17 14.19 -8.73 -11.35
N ILE A 18 14.30 -9.68 -10.41
CA ILE A 18 14.63 -9.39 -9.00
C ILE A 18 15.93 -8.58 -8.88
N ASP A 19 16.98 -8.92 -9.63
CA ASP A 19 18.25 -8.22 -9.55
C ASP A 19 18.14 -6.75 -10.00
N GLU A 20 17.34 -6.46 -11.03
CA GLU A 20 17.06 -5.10 -11.49
C GLU A 20 16.25 -4.32 -10.45
N GLN A 21 15.27 -4.98 -9.81
CA GLN A 21 14.47 -4.37 -8.74
C GLN A 21 15.35 -4.03 -7.53
N ILE A 22 16.27 -4.93 -7.13
CA ILE A 22 17.25 -4.70 -6.07
C ILE A 22 18.15 -3.51 -6.40
N GLU A 23 18.66 -3.44 -7.63
CA GLU A 23 19.51 -2.32 -8.05
C GLU A 23 18.79 -0.97 -7.94
N LYS A 24 17.51 -0.90 -8.37
CA LYS A 24 16.67 0.30 -8.25
C LYS A 24 16.45 0.70 -6.79
N ILE A 25 16.16 -0.28 -5.92
CA ILE A 25 15.96 -0.07 -4.49
C ILE A 25 17.24 0.49 -3.84
N GLN A 26 18.39 -0.11 -4.13
CA GLN A 26 19.67 0.30 -3.55
C GLN A 26 20.12 1.69 -3.98
N LYS A 27 19.78 2.12 -5.20
CA LYS A 27 20.09 3.46 -5.72
C LYS A 27 19.15 4.54 -5.19
N SER A 28 18.07 4.16 -4.56
CA SER A 28 17.04 5.09 -4.09
C SER A 28 17.29 5.56 -2.67
N GLU A 29 16.98 6.83 -2.40
CA GLU A 29 17.00 7.42 -1.06
C GLU A 29 15.79 7.05 -0.21
N TRP A 30 14.75 6.43 -0.79
CA TRP A 30 13.56 6.00 -0.07
C TRP A 30 13.86 4.83 0.88
N ASN A 31 13.05 4.70 1.92
CA ASN A 31 13.19 3.63 2.92
C ASN A 31 12.17 2.50 2.75
N LYS A 32 11.05 2.77 2.09
CA LYS A 32 9.98 1.79 1.88
C LYS A 32 9.66 1.65 0.40
N PHE A 33 9.47 0.41 -0.03
CA PHE A 33 9.24 0.07 -1.42
C PHE A 33 8.06 -0.89 -1.56
N LYS A 34 7.21 -0.61 -2.52
CA LYS A 34 6.19 -1.54 -3.01
C LYS A 34 6.68 -2.15 -4.33
N VAL A 35 7.04 -3.42 -4.28
CA VAL A 35 7.60 -4.16 -5.42
C VAL A 35 6.49 -4.86 -6.17
N LYS A 36 6.26 -4.44 -7.42
CA LYS A 36 5.29 -5.08 -8.31
C LYS A 36 5.80 -6.44 -8.78
N CYS A 37 4.95 -7.46 -8.65
CA CYS A 37 5.24 -8.84 -9.03
C CYS A 37 4.24 -9.31 -10.09
N LYS A 38 4.71 -10.13 -11.04
CA LYS A 38 3.86 -10.90 -11.95
C LYS A 38 4.15 -12.39 -11.72
N GLY A 39 3.35 -13.03 -10.85
CA GLY A 39 3.72 -14.29 -10.23
C GLY A 39 4.82 -14.13 -9.19
N LEU A 40 5.15 -15.20 -8.47
CA LEU A 40 6.17 -15.19 -7.42
C LEU A 40 7.45 -15.91 -7.89
N ASP A 41 8.56 -15.20 -7.91
CA ASP A 41 9.88 -15.81 -8.05
C ASP A 41 10.31 -16.44 -6.71
N ARG A 42 9.87 -17.68 -6.48
CA ARG A 42 10.08 -18.39 -5.20
C ARG A 42 11.55 -18.61 -4.86
N GLU A 43 12.43 -18.63 -5.85
CA GLU A 43 13.86 -18.85 -5.65
C GLU A 43 14.57 -17.59 -5.17
N ASN A 44 14.13 -16.41 -5.64
CA ASN A 44 14.87 -15.16 -5.46
C ASN A 44 14.12 -14.10 -4.66
N ILE A 45 12.81 -14.23 -4.41
CA ILE A 45 11.99 -13.17 -3.81
C ILE A 45 12.54 -12.64 -2.48
N PHE A 46 13.13 -13.50 -1.67
CA PHE A 46 13.67 -13.10 -0.37
C PHE A 46 14.97 -12.29 -0.45
N LYS A 47 15.66 -12.27 -1.62
CA LYS A 47 16.82 -11.40 -1.85
C LYS A 47 16.45 -9.91 -1.74
N LEU A 48 15.19 -9.56 -1.98
CA LEU A 48 14.70 -8.19 -1.77
C LEU A 48 14.88 -7.72 -0.32
N LEU A 49 14.80 -8.62 0.65
CA LEU A 49 14.96 -8.32 2.07
C LEU A 49 16.43 -8.00 2.43
N ASP A 50 17.39 -8.49 1.65
CA ASP A 50 18.83 -8.23 1.86
C ASP A 50 19.19 -6.77 1.55
N THR A 51 18.30 -6.01 0.93
CA THR A 51 18.48 -4.57 0.72
C THR A 51 18.49 -3.76 2.02
N GLY A 52 18.00 -4.33 3.13
CA GLY A 52 17.84 -3.65 4.41
C GLY A 52 16.74 -2.58 4.42
N LYS A 53 15.95 -2.48 3.37
CA LYS A 53 14.82 -1.55 3.22
C LYS A 53 13.49 -2.20 3.62
N GLY A 54 12.47 -1.38 3.87
CA GLY A 54 11.11 -1.88 4.09
C GLY A 54 10.46 -2.31 2.78
N ILE A 55 10.29 -3.60 2.58
CA ILE A 55 9.76 -4.17 1.34
C ILE A 55 8.33 -4.66 1.52
N SER A 56 7.47 -4.30 0.59
CA SER A 56 6.14 -4.87 0.39
C SER A 56 6.05 -5.47 -1.00
N LEU A 57 5.24 -6.49 -1.17
CA LEU A 57 4.95 -7.09 -2.46
C LEU A 57 3.55 -6.70 -2.91
N ASP A 58 3.38 -6.39 -4.18
CA ASP A 58 2.07 -6.17 -4.79
C ASP A 58 2.00 -7.00 -6.08
N SER A 59 1.17 -8.03 -6.04
CA SER A 59 1.03 -8.97 -7.14
C SER A 59 -0.06 -8.58 -8.13
N ASN A 60 -0.91 -7.64 -7.79
CA ASN A 60 -2.10 -7.28 -8.57
C ASN A 60 -2.81 -8.53 -9.10
N THR A 61 -3.21 -9.41 -8.18
CA THR A 61 -3.97 -10.65 -8.45
C THR A 61 -3.21 -11.79 -9.12
N SER A 62 -1.90 -11.72 -9.30
CA SER A 62 -1.15 -12.65 -10.17
C SER A 62 -0.56 -13.88 -9.48
N PHE A 63 -0.65 -13.99 -8.15
CA PHE A 63 -0.11 -15.16 -7.44
C PHE A 63 -1.04 -16.38 -7.57
N SER A 64 -0.43 -17.56 -7.72
CA SER A 64 -1.15 -18.83 -7.67
C SER A 64 -1.42 -19.26 -6.21
N ASP A 65 -2.22 -20.32 -6.02
CA ASP A 65 -2.45 -20.90 -4.70
C ASP A 65 -1.14 -21.40 -4.09
N GLU A 66 -0.29 -22.04 -4.90
CA GLU A 66 1.02 -22.53 -4.46
C GLU A 66 1.98 -21.39 -4.10
N ASP A 67 1.86 -20.20 -4.70
CA ASP A 67 2.65 -19.01 -4.32
C ASP A 67 2.22 -18.53 -2.95
N CYS A 68 0.91 -18.49 -2.71
CA CYS A 68 0.36 -18.12 -1.40
C CYS A 68 0.75 -19.13 -0.31
N GLU A 69 0.66 -20.43 -0.59
CA GLU A 69 1.08 -21.49 0.33
C GLU A 69 2.58 -21.41 0.64
N PHE A 70 3.42 -21.18 -0.39
CA PHE A 70 4.86 -20.99 -0.22
C PHE A 70 5.17 -19.82 0.74
N LEU A 71 4.55 -18.66 0.54
CA LEU A 71 4.74 -17.52 1.42
C LEU A 71 4.22 -17.79 2.84
N GLN A 72 3.06 -18.41 2.99
CA GLN A 72 2.49 -18.76 4.30
C GLN A 72 3.35 -19.78 5.06
N GLY A 73 3.96 -20.71 4.35
CA GLY A 73 4.84 -21.74 4.92
C GLY A 73 6.26 -21.26 5.25
N ASN A 74 6.66 -20.08 4.77
CA ASN A 74 8.03 -19.59 4.91
C ASN A 74 8.14 -18.51 5.99
N GLU A 75 8.99 -18.74 7.00
CA GLU A 75 9.16 -17.80 8.11
C GLU A 75 9.78 -16.44 7.70
N PHE A 76 10.53 -16.37 6.60
CA PHE A 76 11.09 -15.10 6.11
C PHE A 76 10.02 -14.16 5.57
N SER A 77 8.84 -14.68 5.19
CA SER A 77 7.74 -13.86 4.67
C SER A 77 7.25 -12.82 5.68
N LYS A 78 7.43 -13.05 6.99
CA LYS A 78 7.10 -12.08 8.05
C LYS A 78 7.89 -10.77 7.98
N ASN A 79 9.00 -10.75 7.22
CA ASN A 79 9.84 -9.58 7.05
C ASN A 79 9.35 -8.65 5.93
N PHE A 80 8.43 -9.10 5.08
CA PHE A 80 7.70 -8.20 4.21
C PHE A 80 6.69 -7.38 5.06
N LEU A 81 6.60 -6.08 4.78
CA LEU A 81 5.65 -5.20 5.49
C LEU A 81 4.20 -5.67 5.27
N TYR A 82 3.88 -6.03 4.03
CA TYR A 82 2.63 -6.67 3.61
C TYR A 82 2.81 -7.31 2.23
N VAL A 83 1.86 -8.19 1.88
CA VAL A 83 1.69 -8.73 0.52
C VAL A 83 0.29 -8.37 0.05
N GLU A 84 0.22 -7.47 -0.95
CA GLU A 84 -1.00 -6.84 -1.43
C GLU A 84 -1.63 -7.64 -2.56
N GLN A 85 -2.94 -7.82 -2.47
CA GLN A 85 -3.85 -8.45 -3.43
C GLN A 85 -3.24 -9.65 -4.16
N PRO A 86 -2.91 -10.74 -3.44
CA PRO A 86 -2.22 -11.88 -4.05
C PRO A 86 -3.08 -12.62 -5.08
N ARG A 87 -4.39 -12.74 -4.82
CA ARG A 87 -5.32 -13.54 -5.61
C ARG A 87 -6.31 -12.69 -6.40
N PRO A 88 -6.91 -13.26 -7.49
CA PRO A 88 -8.05 -12.63 -8.16
C PRO A 88 -9.17 -12.26 -7.18
N VAL A 89 -9.91 -11.21 -7.52
CA VAL A 89 -11.01 -10.69 -6.67
C VAL A 89 -12.01 -11.81 -6.36
N GLY A 90 -12.26 -12.04 -5.07
CA GLY A 90 -13.16 -13.08 -4.58
C GLY A 90 -12.52 -14.45 -4.40
N GLU A 91 -11.26 -14.67 -4.80
CA GLU A 91 -10.55 -15.95 -4.71
C GLU A 91 -9.57 -16.03 -3.52
N TYR A 92 -9.89 -15.40 -2.41
CA TYR A 92 -8.99 -15.26 -1.26
C TYR A 92 -9.07 -16.41 -0.23
N PHE A 93 -9.84 -17.48 -0.49
CA PHE A 93 -10.08 -18.53 0.50
C PHE A 93 -8.83 -19.33 0.91
N ILE A 94 -7.79 -19.34 0.07
CA ILE A 94 -6.50 -19.94 0.40
C ILE A 94 -5.71 -19.11 1.42
N LEU A 95 -6.02 -17.82 1.55
CA LEU A 95 -5.33 -16.91 2.45
C LEU A 95 -5.83 -17.10 3.87
N ASN A 96 -4.90 -17.26 4.80
CA ASN A 96 -5.18 -17.31 6.22
C ASN A 96 -4.40 -16.19 6.92
N LYS A 97 -4.95 -15.63 7.98
CA LYS A 97 -4.22 -14.73 8.86
C LYS A 97 -3.04 -15.47 9.48
N SER A 98 -1.97 -15.59 8.73
CA SER A 98 -0.76 -16.30 9.10
C SER A 98 0.15 -15.41 9.95
N LYS A 99 0.90 -16.03 10.86
CA LYS A 99 1.99 -15.34 11.56
C LYS A 99 3.13 -14.93 10.62
N ASN A 100 3.21 -15.56 9.43
CA ASN A 100 4.29 -15.34 8.49
C ASN A 100 4.00 -14.27 7.45
N VAL A 101 2.71 -14.00 7.12
CA VAL A 101 2.37 -13.05 6.05
C VAL A 101 1.31 -12.06 6.53
N ASN A 102 1.57 -10.78 6.33
CA ASN A 102 0.56 -9.74 6.44
C ASN A 102 -0.13 -9.59 5.07
N TRP A 103 -1.20 -10.36 4.84
CA TRP A 103 -2.01 -10.23 3.63
C TRP A 103 -2.80 -8.94 3.66
N MET A 104 -2.74 -8.17 2.57
CA MET A 104 -3.44 -6.90 2.40
C MET A 104 -4.43 -6.98 1.24
N ALA A 105 -5.70 -6.67 1.50
CA ALA A 105 -6.72 -6.54 0.45
C ALA A 105 -6.66 -5.16 -0.19
N ASP A 106 -6.60 -5.10 -1.52
CA ASP A 106 -6.78 -3.88 -2.32
C ASP A 106 -8.09 -3.98 -3.13
N GLU A 107 -8.09 -4.70 -4.23
CA GLU A 107 -9.24 -4.85 -5.12
C GLU A 107 -10.41 -5.59 -4.45
N ASP A 108 -10.14 -6.44 -3.47
CA ASP A 108 -11.17 -7.15 -2.68
C ASP A 108 -11.91 -6.25 -1.69
N CYS A 109 -11.34 -5.10 -1.31
CA CYS A 109 -11.94 -4.19 -0.32
C CYS A 109 -12.33 -2.85 -0.96
N GLN A 110 -13.62 -2.66 -1.21
CA GLN A 110 -14.14 -1.43 -1.82
C GLN A 110 -14.77 -0.48 -0.78
N ASP A 111 -15.44 -1.03 0.24
CA ASP A 111 -16.14 -0.29 1.28
C ASP A 111 -16.30 -1.12 2.57
N ILE A 112 -17.03 -0.59 3.55
CA ILE A 112 -17.25 -1.22 4.86
C ILE A 112 -17.96 -2.58 4.81
N THR A 113 -18.76 -2.85 3.78
CA THR A 113 -19.52 -4.10 3.67
C THR A 113 -18.64 -5.31 3.40
N TYR A 114 -17.38 -5.09 2.99
CA TYR A 114 -16.41 -6.16 2.73
C TYR A 114 -15.65 -6.61 3.97
N LEU A 115 -15.58 -5.79 5.03
CA LEU A 115 -14.69 -6.01 6.18
C LEU A 115 -14.91 -7.34 6.88
N GLU A 116 -16.17 -7.70 7.18
CA GLU A 116 -16.50 -8.92 7.92
C GLU A 116 -16.07 -10.17 7.15
N LYS A 117 -16.39 -10.25 5.86
CA LYS A 117 -16.07 -11.43 5.03
C LYS A 117 -14.57 -11.57 4.74
N LEU A 118 -13.82 -10.46 4.68
CA LEU A 118 -12.38 -10.47 4.44
C LEU A 118 -11.58 -10.75 5.71
N HIS A 119 -12.15 -10.52 6.90
CA HIS A 119 -11.45 -10.60 8.18
C HIS A 119 -10.76 -11.95 8.45
N PRO A 120 -11.28 -13.12 8.06
CA PRO A 120 -10.57 -14.39 8.25
C PRO A 120 -9.30 -14.53 7.39
N HIS A 121 -9.19 -13.78 6.30
CA HIS A 121 -8.20 -13.95 5.25
C HIS A 121 -7.13 -12.87 5.22
N TYR A 122 -7.51 -11.63 5.46
CA TYR A 122 -6.61 -10.47 5.37
C TYR A 122 -6.35 -9.85 6.75
N SER A 123 -5.11 -9.42 6.98
CA SER A 123 -4.70 -8.69 8.19
C SER A 123 -4.66 -7.19 7.97
N SER A 124 -4.62 -6.75 6.72
CA SER A 124 -4.55 -5.35 6.30
C SER A 124 -5.49 -5.07 5.14
N ILE A 125 -5.87 -3.80 5.00
CA ILE A 125 -6.63 -3.30 3.84
C ILE A 125 -5.97 -2.05 3.26
N ASN A 126 -6.05 -1.90 1.94
CA ASN A 126 -5.66 -0.70 1.21
C ASN A 126 -6.89 0.13 0.86
N ILE A 127 -7.02 1.30 1.47
CA ILE A 127 -8.09 2.27 1.21
C ILE A 127 -7.60 3.25 0.14
N LYS A 128 -8.34 3.33 -0.96
CA LYS A 128 -8.12 4.34 -2.00
C LYS A 128 -9.37 5.19 -2.13
N LEU A 129 -9.21 6.51 -2.09
CA LEU A 129 -10.33 7.46 -2.16
C LEU A 129 -11.19 7.25 -3.40
N MET A 130 -10.55 6.87 -4.51
CA MET A 130 -11.23 6.56 -5.77
C MET A 130 -12.10 5.30 -5.70
N LYS A 131 -11.75 4.32 -4.85
CA LYS A 131 -12.54 3.09 -4.66
C LYS A 131 -13.73 3.32 -3.73
N CYS A 132 -13.48 3.92 -2.57
CA CYS A 132 -14.51 4.05 -1.53
C CYS A 132 -15.42 5.25 -1.69
N GLY A 133 -15.15 6.17 -2.64
CA GLY A 133 -16.01 7.29 -2.96
C GLY A 133 -15.64 8.63 -2.30
N GLY A 134 -14.40 8.76 -1.78
CA GLY A 134 -13.87 10.02 -1.25
C GLY A 134 -13.57 10.00 0.25
N LEU A 135 -13.36 11.20 0.83
CA LEU A 135 -12.88 11.34 2.21
C LEU A 135 -13.85 10.82 3.27
N THR A 136 -15.15 11.15 3.16
CA THR A 136 -16.14 10.76 4.18
C THR A 136 -16.25 9.25 4.31
N PRO A 137 -16.51 8.47 3.23
CA PRO A 137 -16.54 7.02 3.34
C PRO A 137 -15.16 6.42 3.69
N ALA A 138 -14.05 7.06 3.32
CA ALA A 138 -12.72 6.61 3.73
C ALA A 138 -12.54 6.69 5.26
N LEU A 139 -12.97 7.78 5.89
CA LEU A 139 -12.90 7.95 7.35
C LEU A 139 -13.75 6.90 8.08
N GLU A 140 -14.94 6.61 7.57
CA GLU A 140 -15.81 5.56 8.09
C GLU A 140 -15.13 4.18 7.94
N LEU A 141 -14.61 3.88 6.76
CA LEU A 141 -13.92 2.62 6.46
C LEU A 141 -12.67 2.43 7.37
N ILE A 142 -11.86 3.47 7.58
CA ILE A 142 -10.73 3.43 8.51
C ILE A 142 -11.20 3.09 9.94
N SER A 143 -12.26 3.79 10.39
CA SER A 143 -12.80 3.58 11.75
C SER A 143 -13.31 2.15 11.95
N GLU A 144 -14.09 1.64 11.01
CA GLU A 144 -14.64 0.28 11.09
C GLU A 144 -13.52 -0.78 10.93
N ALA A 145 -12.60 -0.60 9.99
CA ALA A 145 -11.48 -1.53 9.80
C ALA A 145 -10.64 -1.69 11.09
N LYS A 146 -10.39 -0.60 11.80
CA LYS A 146 -9.68 -0.63 13.08
C LYS A 146 -10.43 -1.40 14.16
N LYS A 147 -11.78 -1.33 14.21
CA LYS A 147 -12.59 -2.13 15.13
C LYS A 147 -12.46 -3.62 14.85
N PHE A 148 -12.31 -4.02 13.59
CA PHE A 148 -12.01 -5.39 13.18
C PHE A 148 -10.55 -5.80 13.43
N GLY A 149 -9.67 -4.87 13.84
CA GLY A 149 -8.26 -5.13 14.08
C GLY A 149 -7.39 -5.18 12.81
N TYR A 150 -7.88 -4.64 11.69
CA TYR A 150 -7.05 -4.47 10.50
C TYR A 150 -5.97 -3.40 10.69
N LYS A 151 -4.81 -3.61 10.11
CA LYS A 151 -3.92 -2.51 9.73
C LYS A 151 -4.45 -1.86 8.46
N VAL A 152 -4.30 -0.55 8.39
CA VAL A 152 -4.87 0.25 7.29
C VAL A 152 -3.77 0.96 6.53
N MET A 153 -3.81 0.85 5.21
CA MET A 153 -3.03 1.67 4.30
C MET A 153 -3.95 2.69 3.63
N ILE A 154 -3.46 3.91 3.48
CA ILE A 154 -4.00 4.87 2.51
C ILE A 154 -3.17 4.76 1.25
N GLY A 155 -3.79 4.30 0.17
CA GLY A 155 -3.18 4.20 -1.16
C GLY A 155 -3.76 5.19 -2.14
N CYS A 156 -3.19 5.21 -3.34
CA CYS A 156 -3.65 6.03 -4.44
C CYS A 156 -3.75 5.23 -5.75
N MET A 157 -4.28 5.88 -6.75
CA MET A 157 -4.10 5.55 -8.16
C MET A 157 -2.99 6.45 -8.73
N THR A 158 -2.68 6.34 -10.02
CA THR A 158 -1.98 7.41 -10.74
C THR A 158 -2.93 8.59 -10.85
N GLU A 159 -2.74 9.60 -10.01
CA GLU A 159 -3.68 10.70 -9.82
C GLU A 159 -2.97 12.03 -9.53
N SER A 160 -3.71 13.15 -9.65
CA SER A 160 -3.17 14.49 -9.44
C SER A 160 -2.85 14.80 -7.98
N SER A 161 -2.10 15.87 -7.75
CA SER A 161 -1.83 16.43 -6.41
C SER A 161 -3.10 16.69 -5.59
N VAL A 162 -4.26 16.85 -6.21
CA VAL A 162 -5.55 17.01 -5.50
C VAL A 162 -5.91 15.75 -4.73
N GLY A 163 -5.86 14.57 -5.40
CA GLY A 163 -6.14 13.29 -4.76
C GLY A 163 -5.08 12.92 -3.72
N ILE A 164 -3.80 13.15 -4.05
CA ILE A 164 -2.71 12.89 -3.12
C ILE A 164 -2.81 13.76 -1.87
N SER A 165 -3.12 15.06 -1.99
CA SER A 165 -3.36 15.95 -0.84
C SER A 165 -4.47 15.44 0.06
N ALA A 166 -5.58 14.96 -0.54
CA ALA A 166 -6.68 14.38 0.20
C ALA A 166 -6.27 13.10 0.95
N GLY A 167 -5.48 12.22 0.31
CA GLY A 167 -4.91 11.03 0.96
C GLY A 167 -3.98 11.38 2.11
N ILE A 168 -3.07 12.34 1.90
CA ILE A 168 -2.15 12.81 2.94
C ILE A 168 -2.91 13.38 4.15
N ALA A 169 -4.00 14.13 3.92
CA ALA A 169 -4.79 14.73 4.99
C ALA A 169 -5.33 13.72 6.02
N ILE A 170 -5.60 12.47 5.61
CA ILE A 170 -6.11 11.41 6.48
C ILE A 170 -5.06 10.35 6.84
N SER A 171 -3.84 10.44 6.29
CA SER A 171 -2.79 9.43 6.47
C SER A 171 -2.37 9.21 7.92
N GLY A 172 -2.47 10.22 8.78
CA GLY A 172 -2.20 10.10 10.21
C GLY A 172 -3.14 9.14 10.96
N LEU A 173 -4.20 8.68 10.31
CA LEU A 173 -5.10 7.65 10.81
C LEU A 173 -4.71 6.23 10.32
N CYS A 174 -3.69 6.10 9.47
CA CYS A 174 -3.31 4.86 8.81
C CYS A 174 -1.97 4.34 9.32
N ASP A 175 -1.75 3.02 9.15
CA ASP A 175 -0.50 2.34 9.53
C ASP A 175 0.54 2.40 8.40
N PHE A 176 0.06 2.47 7.15
CA PHE A 176 0.87 2.52 5.94
C PHE A 176 0.39 3.63 5.01
N ALA A 177 1.27 4.10 4.13
CA ALA A 177 0.96 5.00 3.03
C ALA A 177 1.62 4.53 1.73
N ASP A 178 0.92 4.76 0.61
CA ASP A 178 1.36 4.48 -0.74
C ASP A 178 0.78 5.58 -1.65
N LEU A 179 1.42 6.76 -1.62
CA LEU A 179 0.89 8.02 -2.17
C LEU A 179 1.84 8.66 -3.20
N ASP A 180 2.59 7.85 -3.93
CA ASP A 180 3.54 8.30 -4.96
C ASP A 180 2.88 8.66 -6.29
N GLY A 181 1.55 8.53 -6.44
CA GLY A 181 0.82 8.61 -7.70
C GLY A 181 0.98 9.92 -8.47
N ALA A 182 1.10 11.07 -7.79
CA ALA A 182 1.31 12.36 -8.45
C ALA A 182 2.71 12.49 -9.06
N SER A 183 3.71 11.79 -8.55
CA SER A 183 5.06 11.78 -9.14
C SER A 183 5.14 11.03 -10.47
N LEU A 184 4.11 10.28 -10.82
CA LEU A 184 4.02 9.47 -12.03
C LEU A 184 3.34 10.20 -13.21
N ILE A 185 2.88 11.43 -13.01
CA ILE A 185 2.23 12.24 -14.05
C ILE A 185 3.06 13.48 -14.39
N SER A 186 3.02 13.90 -15.64
CA SER A 186 3.72 15.11 -16.13
C SER A 186 2.80 16.31 -16.39
N ASN A 187 1.49 16.09 -16.29
CA ASN A 187 0.45 17.08 -16.62
C ASN A 187 -0.45 17.39 -15.41
N ASP A 188 0.13 17.42 -14.23
CA ASP A 188 -0.62 17.84 -13.05
C ASP A 188 -1.06 19.32 -13.21
N PHE A 189 -2.27 19.61 -12.80
CA PHE A 189 -2.89 20.94 -12.91
C PHE A 189 -2.98 21.67 -11.58
N ALA A 190 -2.46 21.05 -10.50
CA ALA A 190 -2.50 21.59 -9.16
C ALA A 190 -1.20 21.33 -8.41
N LYS A 191 -1.00 22.11 -7.35
CA LYS A 191 0.00 21.86 -6.30
C LYS A 191 -0.73 21.66 -4.97
N GLY A 192 -0.14 20.87 -4.08
CA GLY A 192 -0.73 20.61 -2.78
C GLY A 192 0.27 19.93 -1.85
N SER A 193 -0.23 19.19 -0.87
CA SER A 193 0.59 18.27 -0.10
C SER A 193 1.22 17.23 -1.02
N PHE A 194 2.44 16.78 -0.74
CA PHE A 194 3.21 15.92 -1.64
C PHE A 194 4.08 14.94 -0.86
N VAL A 195 4.71 14.03 -1.59
CA VAL A 195 5.64 13.03 -1.04
C VAL A 195 7.05 13.36 -1.50
N GLU A 196 8.00 13.43 -0.56
CA GLU A 196 9.41 13.66 -0.84
C GLU A 196 10.27 12.66 -0.06
N GLY A 197 11.01 11.80 -0.76
CA GLY A 197 11.85 10.79 -0.13
C GLY A 197 11.09 9.85 0.82
N GLY A 198 9.81 9.59 0.56
CA GLY A 198 8.91 8.83 1.41
C GLY A 198 8.20 9.63 2.51
N LYS A 199 8.63 10.85 2.79
CA LYS A 199 7.98 11.72 3.78
C LYS A 199 6.74 12.39 3.18
N LEU A 200 5.66 12.39 3.95
CA LEU A 200 4.44 13.11 3.59
C LEU A 200 4.58 14.55 4.05
N ILE A 201 4.58 15.46 3.11
CA ILE A 201 4.74 16.91 3.36
C ILE A 201 3.38 17.58 3.21
N LEU A 202 2.88 18.13 4.32
CA LEU A 202 1.63 18.87 4.34
C LEU A 202 1.85 20.27 3.77
N SER A 203 0.94 20.73 2.90
CA SER A 203 0.87 22.12 2.49
C SER A 203 0.44 23.00 3.67
N GLU A 204 0.94 24.22 3.72
CA GLU A 204 0.54 25.24 4.71
C GLU A 204 -0.76 25.98 4.33
N GLU A 205 -1.23 25.78 3.10
CA GLU A 205 -2.45 26.43 2.61
C GLU A 205 -3.72 25.82 3.26
N PRO A 206 -4.78 26.61 3.40
CA PRO A 206 -6.04 26.13 4.01
C PRO A 206 -6.71 24.97 3.29
N GLY A 207 -7.56 24.24 3.99
CA GLY A 207 -8.34 23.11 3.46
C GLY A 207 -7.45 21.91 3.16
N LEU A 208 -7.46 21.42 1.92
CA LEU A 208 -6.58 20.35 1.45
C LEU A 208 -5.21 20.87 1.00
N GLY A 209 -4.97 22.18 1.17
CA GLY A 209 -3.72 22.80 0.81
C GLY A 209 -3.44 22.88 -0.69
N ILE A 210 -4.49 23.01 -1.52
CA ILE A 210 -4.41 22.94 -2.98
C ILE A 210 -4.45 24.33 -3.60
N SER A 211 -3.54 24.57 -4.55
CA SER A 211 -3.58 25.70 -5.48
C SER A 211 -3.53 25.20 -6.93
N LEU A 212 -4.29 25.85 -7.81
CA LEU A 212 -4.23 25.55 -9.25
C LEU A 212 -2.95 26.14 -9.88
N LEU A 213 -2.42 25.46 -10.90
CA LEU A 213 -1.26 25.90 -11.67
C LEU A 213 -1.63 26.89 -12.77
#